data_43ca679197e5beeef52a716be4016dd3
#
_entry.id   43ca679197e5beeef52a716be4016dd3
#
_cell.length_a   1.000
_cell.length_b   1.000
_cell.length_c   1.000
_cell.angle_alpha   90.00
_cell.angle_beta   90.00
_cell.angle_gamma   90.00
#
_symmetry.space_group_name_H-M   'P 1'
#
loop_
_entity.id
_entity.type
_entity.pdbx_description
1 polymer ?
#
loop_
_entity_poly.entity_id
_entity_poly.type
_entity_poly.pdbx_seq_one_letter_code
_entity_poly.pdbx_strand_id
1 'polypeptide(L)'
;MQRKGDSIKPYIKDDSGKEGWDVIKPQLEEAKAGDTVTVAMNGTTVVPKDVIDSIKGKDTTLVLDMGNGLSWKIYGKDITDAAGDIDFDVTVGADAGKSIPVDVINNVTGERSSMNLTLAYDGEFGFTATLTVNMESKNAGLYANLFYYNEQTEELEFISAGQIDPDGNVELVFTHASDYTIVVDTKIMSDNGQADNKADETIPASKTDDSTSKYTWNNTIIIIIGICIMLIVIGAIF
;
A
#
# COMPACT_ATOMS: atom_id res chain seq x y z
N MET A 1 33.79 -18.89 -17.32
CA MET A 1 33.04 -18.25 -18.40
C MET A 1 31.97 -17.39 -17.72
N GLN A 2 32.25 -16.11 -17.46
CA GLN A 2 31.30 -15.18 -16.87
C GLN A 2 30.23 -14.88 -17.93
N ARG A 3 28.97 -15.16 -17.64
CA ARG A 3 27.86 -14.68 -18.45
C ARG A 3 27.81 -13.15 -18.33
N LYS A 4 27.87 -12.49 -19.47
CA LYS A 4 27.67 -11.05 -19.62
C LYS A 4 26.31 -10.73 -19.00
N GLY A 5 26.24 -9.79 -18.04
CA GLY A 5 25.11 -9.58 -17.18
C GLY A 5 23.78 -9.48 -17.93
N ASP A 6 22.89 -10.38 -17.61
CA ASP A 6 21.47 -10.21 -17.91
C ASP A 6 21.02 -8.96 -17.15
N SER A 7 20.61 -7.94 -17.89
CA SER A 7 20.00 -6.74 -17.32
C SER A 7 18.77 -7.19 -16.55
N ILE A 8 18.73 -6.93 -15.27
CA ILE A 8 17.56 -7.17 -14.44
C ILE A 8 16.42 -6.34 -15.03
N LYS A 9 15.36 -6.99 -15.48
CA LYS A 9 14.21 -6.35 -16.10
C LYS A 9 12.92 -6.88 -15.49
N PRO A 10 11.91 -6.03 -15.32
CA PRO A 10 10.58 -6.49 -14.97
C PRO A 10 9.96 -7.28 -16.14
N TYR A 11 9.06 -8.21 -15.83
CA TYR A 11 8.35 -8.98 -16.85
C TYR A 11 6.91 -9.25 -16.45
N ILE A 12 6.03 -9.42 -17.44
CA ILE A 12 4.63 -9.79 -17.18
C ILE A 12 4.59 -11.26 -16.74
N LYS A 13 3.89 -11.53 -15.64
CA LYS A 13 3.69 -12.89 -15.10
C LYS A 13 2.63 -13.63 -15.91
N ASP A 14 2.97 -13.90 -17.15
CA ASP A 14 2.24 -14.76 -18.07
C ASP A 14 3.27 -15.56 -18.91
N ASP A 15 2.80 -16.40 -19.81
CA ASP A 15 3.69 -17.21 -20.68
C ASP A 15 4.23 -16.43 -21.89
N SER A 16 4.04 -15.10 -21.95
CA SER A 16 4.38 -14.29 -23.12
C SER A 16 5.88 -14.02 -23.28
N GLY A 17 6.66 -14.11 -22.18
CA GLY A 17 8.08 -13.75 -22.14
C GLY A 17 8.37 -12.26 -22.37
N LYS A 18 7.36 -11.40 -22.17
CA LYS A 18 7.50 -9.95 -22.33
C LYS A 18 8.23 -9.35 -21.13
N GLU A 19 9.37 -8.72 -21.38
CA GLU A 19 10.23 -8.12 -20.36
C GLU A 19 10.63 -6.68 -20.72
N GLY A 20 10.84 -5.86 -19.70
CA GLY A 20 11.18 -4.44 -19.82
C GLY A 20 9.97 -3.54 -20.02
N TRP A 21 10.07 -2.31 -19.50
CA TRP A 21 8.97 -1.36 -19.53
C TRP A 21 8.49 -0.99 -20.92
N ASP A 22 9.42 -0.95 -21.92
CA ASP A 22 9.11 -0.66 -23.33
C ASP A 22 8.12 -1.67 -23.92
N VAL A 23 8.13 -2.91 -23.40
CA VAL A 23 7.27 -4.01 -23.87
C VAL A 23 6.03 -4.18 -22.98
N ILE A 24 6.16 -3.89 -21.69
CA ILE A 24 5.05 -3.97 -20.72
C ILE A 24 4.04 -2.86 -20.95
N LYS A 25 4.49 -1.61 -21.14
CA LYS A 25 3.62 -0.45 -21.31
C LYS A 25 2.57 -0.61 -22.42
N PRO A 26 2.89 -1.05 -23.65
CA PRO A 26 1.87 -1.31 -24.67
C PRO A 26 0.79 -2.32 -24.23
N GLN A 27 1.15 -3.31 -23.39
CA GLN A 27 0.18 -4.28 -22.89
C GLN A 27 -0.80 -3.64 -21.87
N LEU A 28 -0.30 -2.71 -21.05
CA LEU A 28 -1.13 -1.92 -20.15
C LEU A 28 -2.04 -0.97 -20.93
N GLU A 29 -1.55 -0.42 -22.04
CA GLU A 29 -2.34 0.44 -22.94
C GLU A 29 -3.49 -0.32 -23.62
N GLU A 30 -3.28 -1.58 -23.97
CA GLU A 30 -4.24 -2.49 -24.63
C GLU A 30 -5.16 -3.22 -23.64
N ALA A 31 -4.88 -3.15 -22.32
CA ALA A 31 -5.67 -3.82 -21.29
C ALA A 31 -7.14 -3.36 -21.32
N LYS A 32 -8.04 -4.33 -21.14
CA LYS A 32 -9.49 -4.11 -21.14
C LYS A 32 -9.98 -3.72 -19.74
N ALA A 33 -11.18 -3.16 -19.70
CA ALA A 33 -11.84 -2.89 -18.43
C ALA A 33 -12.00 -4.17 -17.60
N GLY A 34 -11.56 -4.12 -16.35
CA GLY A 34 -11.54 -5.23 -15.39
C GLY A 34 -10.28 -6.08 -15.43
N ASP A 35 -9.36 -5.84 -16.38
CA ASP A 35 -8.11 -6.60 -16.45
C ASP A 35 -7.17 -6.25 -15.30
N THR A 36 -6.46 -7.29 -14.83
CA THR A 36 -5.33 -7.15 -13.91
C THR A 36 -4.07 -7.61 -14.62
N VAL A 37 -3.08 -6.74 -14.69
CA VAL A 37 -1.76 -7.05 -15.26
C VAL A 37 -0.76 -7.18 -14.11
N THR A 38 -0.19 -8.36 -13.94
CA THR A 38 0.82 -8.62 -12.92
C THR A 38 2.21 -8.60 -13.53
N VAL A 39 3.06 -7.73 -13.00
CA VAL A 39 4.45 -7.56 -13.39
C VAL A 39 5.34 -8.06 -12.26
N ALA A 40 6.18 -9.06 -12.53
CA ALA A 40 7.26 -9.44 -11.65
C ALA A 40 8.38 -8.40 -11.78
N MET A 41 8.69 -7.72 -10.70
CA MET A 41 9.68 -6.63 -10.69
C MET A 41 11.12 -7.16 -10.82
N ASN A 42 11.36 -8.43 -10.43
CA ASN A 42 12.64 -9.13 -10.68
C ASN A 42 13.87 -8.34 -10.17
N GLY A 43 13.72 -7.65 -9.03
CA GLY A 43 14.76 -6.79 -8.45
C GLY A 43 14.85 -5.36 -9.03
N THR A 44 14.03 -5.03 -10.02
CA THR A 44 13.76 -3.64 -10.42
C THR A 44 12.77 -3.05 -9.42
N THR A 45 12.95 -1.81 -8.98
CA THR A 45 12.07 -1.17 -8.00
C THR A 45 11.37 0.07 -8.57
N VAL A 46 11.99 0.70 -9.57
CA VAL A 46 11.47 1.94 -10.16
C VAL A 46 10.47 1.63 -11.29
N VAL A 47 9.30 2.24 -11.20
CA VAL A 47 8.28 2.26 -12.26
C VAL A 47 8.25 3.64 -12.90
N PRO A 48 8.50 3.74 -14.23
CA PRO A 48 8.45 5.02 -14.93
C PRO A 48 7.06 5.66 -14.89
N LYS A 49 7.02 7.00 -14.78
CA LYS A 49 5.77 7.77 -14.79
C LYS A 49 4.88 7.42 -15.97
N ASP A 50 5.45 7.27 -17.15
CA ASP A 50 4.70 7.02 -18.38
C ASP A 50 4.08 5.61 -18.42
N VAL A 51 4.61 4.66 -17.63
CA VAL A 51 4.02 3.34 -17.41
C VAL A 51 2.81 3.46 -16.50
N ILE A 52 2.92 4.21 -15.39
CA ILE A 52 1.80 4.50 -14.47
C ILE A 52 0.69 5.24 -15.23
N ASP A 53 1.05 6.28 -15.97
CA ASP A 53 0.10 7.08 -16.75
C ASP A 53 -0.62 6.27 -17.85
N SER A 54 -0.03 5.16 -18.33
CA SER A 54 -0.62 4.31 -19.37
C SER A 54 -1.95 3.66 -18.96
N ILE A 55 -2.18 3.49 -17.66
CA ILE A 55 -3.43 2.99 -17.09
C ILE A 55 -4.31 4.07 -16.47
N LYS A 56 -3.87 5.33 -16.43
CA LYS A 56 -4.61 6.45 -15.84
C LYS A 56 -6.06 6.54 -16.35
N GLY A 57 -7.00 6.58 -15.41
CA GLY A 57 -8.43 6.66 -15.68
C GLY A 57 -9.06 5.37 -16.21
N LYS A 58 -8.29 4.31 -16.42
CA LYS A 58 -8.78 3.02 -16.89
C LYS A 58 -9.29 2.15 -15.73
N ASP A 59 -10.23 1.30 -16.03
CA ASP A 59 -10.68 0.20 -15.17
C ASP A 59 -9.70 -0.98 -15.30
N THR A 60 -8.47 -0.75 -14.93
CA THR A 60 -7.37 -1.72 -15.03
C THR A 60 -6.53 -1.66 -13.78
N THR A 61 -6.10 -2.80 -13.27
CA THR A 61 -5.23 -2.91 -12.11
C THR A 61 -3.83 -3.34 -12.55
N LEU A 62 -2.82 -2.58 -12.14
CA LEU A 62 -1.41 -2.98 -12.23
C LEU A 62 -0.99 -3.58 -10.89
N VAL A 63 -0.48 -4.78 -10.91
CA VAL A 63 0.14 -5.44 -9.76
C VAL A 63 1.64 -5.56 -9.99
N LEU A 64 2.43 -4.99 -9.07
CA LEU A 64 3.88 -5.08 -9.04
C LEU A 64 4.28 -6.13 -8.02
N ASP A 65 4.70 -7.30 -8.46
CA ASP A 65 5.20 -8.36 -7.58
C ASP A 65 6.68 -8.11 -7.29
N MET A 66 6.95 -7.63 -6.08
CA MET A 66 8.31 -7.32 -5.60
C MET A 66 9.07 -8.58 -5.16
N GLY A 67 8.39 -9.71 -5.06
CA GLY A 67 8.92 -10.95 -4.47
C GLY A 67 8.78 -10.97 -2.95
N ASN A 68 9.17 -12.11 -2.34
CA ASN A 68 9.17 -12.30 -0.89
C ASN A 68 7.84 -11.99 -0.18
N GLY A 69 6.70 -12.15 -0.88
CA GLY A 69 5.37 -11.86 -0.32
C GLY A 69 5.00 -10.38 -0.31
N LEU A 70 5.80 -9.51 -0.91
CA LEU A 70 5.49 -8.09 -1.11
C LEU A 70 4.92 -7.86 -2.50
N SER A 71 3.81 -7.14 -2.59
CA SER A 71 3.27 -6.68 -3.87
C SER A 71 2.53 -5.37 -3.74
N TRP A 72 2.68 -4.52 -4.75
CA TRP A 72 1.90 -3.29 -4.87
C TRP A 72 0.76 -3.48 -5.85
N LYS A 73 -0.38 -2.87 -5.56
CA LYS A 73 -1.56 -2.82 -6.41
C LYS A 73 -1.91 -1.36 -6.68
N ILE A 74 -2.00 -1.00 -7.96
CA ILE A 74 -2.33 0.35 -8.43
C ILE A 74 -3.56 0.22 -9.33
N TYR A 75 -4.64 0.92 -8.96
CA TYR A 75 -5.86 0.94 -9.75
C TYR A 75 -5.90 2.17 -10.65
N GLY A 76 -6.06 1.97 -11.95
CA GLY A 76 -5.94 3.06 -12.92
C GLY A 76 -6.90 4.22 -12.71
N LYS A 77 -8.12 3.96 -12.21
CA LYS A 77 -9.09 5.03 -11.90
C LYS A 77 -8.70 5.91 -10.72
N ASP A 78 -7.82 5.44 -9.84
CA ASP A 78 -7.37 6.20 -8.67
C ASP A 78 -6.19 7.14 -9.02
N ILE A 79 -5.61 7.00 -10.22
CA ILE A 79 -4.51 7.84 -10.66
C ILE A 79 -5.04 9.21 -11.08
N THR A 80 -4.70 10.23 -10.30
CA THR A 80 -5.01 11.63 -10.60
C THR A 80 -3.89 12.28 -11.41
N ASP A 81 -2.67 12.22 -10.90
CA ASP A 81 -1.46 12.68 -11.58
C ASP A 81 -0.24 12.04 -10.92
N ALA A 82 0.35 11.02 -11.56
CA ALA A 82 1.55 10.38 -11.03
C ALA A 82 2.68 11.41 -10.90
N ALA A 83 3.30 11.46 -9.71
CA ALA A 83 4.26 12.51 -9.37
C ALA A 83 5.54 12.47 -10.22
N GLY A 84 5.94 11.27 -10.65
CA GLY A 84 7.17 11.05 -11.43
C GLY A 84 7.42 9.57 -11.64
N ASP A 85 8.68 9.23 -11.90
CA ASP A 85 9.13 7.85 -11.77
C ASP A 85 9.15 7.51 -10.28
N ILE A 86 8.49 6.41 -9.88
CA ILE A 86 8.31 6.05 -8.47
C ILE A 86 9.15 4.82 -8.16
N ASP A 87 9.97 4.93 -7.12
CA ASP A 87 10.68 3.79 -6.53
C ASP A 87 9.77 3.09 -5.51
N PHE A 88 9.27 1.91 -5.87
CA PHE A 88 8.40 1.08 -5.04
C PHE A 88 9.17 0.15 -4.10
N ASP A 89 10.47 0.36 -3.91
CA ASP A 89 11.22 -0.45 -2.95
C ASP A 89 10.71 -0.26 -1.52
N VAL A 90 10.66 -1.37 -0.80
CA VAL A 90 10.12 -1.45 0.56
C VAL A 90 11.13 -2.13 1.45
N THR A 91 11.64 -1.41 2.44
CA THR A 91 12.40 -2.00 3.54
C THR A 91 11.46 -2.31 4.70
N VAL A 92 11.54 -3.52 5.26
CA VAL A 92 10.71 -3.95 6.40
C VAL A 92 11.57 -4.45 7.56
N GLY A 93 11.06 -4.30 8.78
CA GLY A 93 11.67 -4.83 10.00
C GLY A 93 12.77 -3.95 10.58
N ALA A 94 13.87 -4.54 11.05
CA ALA A 94 14.88 -3.85 11.85
C ALA A 94 15.67 -2.76 11.11
N ASP A 95 15.70 -2.83 9.78
CA ASP A 95 16.40 -1.84 8.95
C ASP A 95 15.50 -0.68 8.49
N ALA A 96 14.21 -0.77 8.76
CA ALA A 96 13.20 0.23 8.42
C ALA A 96 12.90 1.16 9.62
N GLY A 97 12.23 2.31 9.32
CA GLY A 97 11.74 3.24 10.34
C GLY A 97 12.84 3.94 11.14
N LYS A 98 14.02 4.11 10.55
CA LYS A 98 15.18 4.68 11.28
C LYS A 98 15.03 6.16 11.60
N SER A 99 14.16 6.88 10.92
CA SER A 99 13.84 8.27 11.24
C SER A 99 12.92 8.39 12.46
N ILE A 100 12.18 7.31 12.80
CA ILE A 100 11.22 7.33 13.90
C ILE A 100 11.93 7.14 15.24
N PRO A 101 11.84 8.08 16.18
CA PRO A 101 12.41 7.90 17.51
C PRO A 101 11.80 6.68 18.23
N VAL A 102 12.65 5.93 18.93
CA VAL A 102 12.25 4.67 19.58
C VAL A 102 11.17 4.88 20.64
N ASP A 103 11.20 5.99 21.35
CA ASP A 103 10.18 6.36 22.35
C ASP A 103 8.83 6.64 21.69
N VAL A 104 8.80 7.26 20.50
CA VAL A 104 7.58 7.49 19.73
C VAL A 104 6.97 6.15 19.29
N ILE A 105 7.79 5.23 18.78
CA ILE A 105 7.32 3.87 18.45
C ILE A 105 6.76 3.19 19.71
N ASN A 106 7.50 3.18 20.82
CA ASN A 106 7.10 2.51 22.04
C ASN A 106 5.81 3.06 22.64
N ASN A 107 5.56 4.37 22.52
CA ASN A 107 4.32 5.01 23.00
C ASN A 107 3.08 4.46 22.31
N VAL A 108 3.16 4.14 21.01
CA VAL A 108 2.05 3.59 20.23
C VAL A 108 1.99 2.08 20.30
N THR A 109 3.14 1.41 20.21
CA THR A 109 3.17 -0.06 20.16
C THR A 109 2.96 -0.71 21.54
N GLY A 110 3.52 -0.13 22.62
CA GLY A 110 3.55 -0.76 23.93
C GLY A 110 4.21 -2.14 23.85
N GLU A 111 3.50 -3.16 24.35
CA GLU A 111 3.94 -4.58 24.29
C GLU A 111 3.40 -5.33 23.03
N ARG A 112 2.73 -4.64 22.11
CA ARG A 112 2.15 -5.24 20.91
C ARG A 112 3.22 -5.64 19.90
N SER A 113 2.92 -6.65 19.11
CA SER A 113 3.75 -6.99 17.95
C SER A 113 3.72 -5.84 16.95
N SER A 114 4.88 -5.42 16.48
CA SER A 114 4.99 -4.32 15.52
C SER A 114 6.08 -4.59 14.49
N MET A 115 5.99 -3.90 13.36
CA MET A 115 6.97 -3.95 12.28
C MET A 115 7.11 -2.56 11.68
N ASN A 116 8.35 -2.09 11.56
CA ASN A 116 8.62 -0.85 10.84
C ASN A 116 8.71 -1.10 9.34
N LEU A 117 8.35 -0.08 8.56
CA LEU A 117 8.36 -0.10 7.12
C LEU A 117 8.86 1.25 6.61
N THR A 118 9.76 1.23 5.63
CA THR A 118 10.28 2.41 4.94
C THR A 118 10.06 2.26 3.46
N LEU A 119 9.48 3.26 2.81
CA LEU A 119 9.36 3.35 1.36
C LEU A 119 10.50 4.19 0.81
N ALA A 120 11.15 3.71 -0.28
CA ALA A 120 12.35 4.34 -0.82
C ALA A 120 12.09 5.65 -1.57
N TYR A 121 10.89 5.83 -2.15
CA TYR A 121 10.50 7.07 -2.80
C TYR A 121 10.41 8.21 -1.78
N ASP A 122 10.57 9.45 -2.21
CA ASP A 122 10.39 10.64 -1.37
C ASP A 122 9.22 11.48 -1.91
N GLY A 123 8.11 11.51 -1.17
CA GLY A 123 6.95 12.34 -1.45
C GLY A 123 5.67 11.60 -1.83
N GLU A 124 4.73 12.38 -2.36
CA GLU A 124 3.41 11.93 -2.77
C GLU A 124 3.46 11.10 -4.06
N PHE A 125 2.63 10.05 -4.15
CA PHE A 125 2.50 9.25 -5.38
C PHE A 125 1.64 9.95 -6.44
N GLY A 126 0.64 10.74 -6.02
CA GLY A 126 -0.41 11.29 -6.88
C GLY A 126 -1.53 10.30 -7.19
N PHE A 127 -1.58 9.20 -6.45
CA PHE A 127 -2.62 8.17 -6.48
C PHE A 127 -2.57 7.34 -5.20
N THR A 128 -3.58 6.49 -5.04
CA THR A 128 -3.61 5.50 -3.96
C THR A 128 -2.98 4.19 -4.43
N ALA A 129 -2.00 3.68 -3.70
CA ALA A 129 -1.42 2.36 -3.90
C ALA A 129 -1.69 1.45 -2.69
N THR A 130 -1.93 0.18 -2.94
CA THR A 130 -2.14 -0.81 -1.88
C THR A 130 -0.94 -1.75 -1.83
N LEU A 131 -0.30 -1.84 -0.66
CA LEU A 131 0.78 -2.79 -0.40
C LEU A 131 0.22 -4.03 0.28
N THR A 132 0.49 -5.20 -0.29
CA THR A 132 0.35 -6.47 0.41
C THR A 132 1.65 -6.79 1.12
N VAL A 133 1.59 -7.03 2.43
CA VAL A 133 2.73 -7.40 3.27
C VAL A 133 2.37 -8.61 4.12
N ASN A 134 3.34 -9.50 4.36
CA ASN A 134 3.11 -10.68 5.22
C ASN A 134 3.46 -10.35 6.67
N MET A 135 2.47 -10.46 7.55
CA MET A 135 2.53 -10.25 9.00
C MET A 135 2.57 -11.55 9.78
N GLU A 136 2.93 -12.67 9.12
CA GLU A 136 2.94 -14.03 9.64
C GLU A 136 1.54 -14.59 10.00
N SER A 137 1.28 -15.84 9.63
CA SER A 137 -0.02 -16.53 9.85
C SER A 137 -0.41 -16.69 11.33
N LYS A 138 0.56 -16.60 12.27
CA LYS A 138 0.25 -16.57 13.71
C LYS A 138 -0.62 -15.37 14.13
N ASN A 139 -0.64 -14.29 13.33
CA ASN A 139 -1.42 -13.08 13.56
C ASN A 139 -2.73 -13.07 12.77
N ALA A 140 -3.10 -14.19 12.12
CA ALA A 140 -4.34 -14.28 11.34
C ALA A 140 -5.58 -13.90 12.17
N GLY A 141 -6.47 -13.12 11.59
CA GLY A 141 -7.68 -12.61 12.22
C GLY A 141 -7.48 -11.35 13.07
N LEU A 142 -6.23 -10.97 13.38
CA LEU A 142 -5.93 -9.69 14.01
C LEU A 142 -5.90 -8.55 12.98
N TYR A 143 -5.78 -7.33 13.44
CA TYR A 143 -5.66 -6.14 12.61
C TYR A 143 -4.22 -5.63 12.58
N ALA A 144 -3.71 -5.35 11.38
CA ALA A 144 -2.50 -4.58 11.19
C ALA A 144 -2.89 -3.11 11.04
N ASN A 145 -2.46 -2.28 11.97
CA ASN A 145 -2.74 -0.86 12.05
C ASN A 145 -1.52 -0.10 11.54
N LEU A 146 -1.67 0.66 10.46
CA LEU A 146 -0.61 1.43 9.82
C LEU A 146 -0.57 2.84 10.39
N PHE A 147 0.60 3.24 10.86
CA PHE A 147 0.89 4.59 11.33
C PHE A 147 1.99 5.22 10.50
N TYR A 148 1.81 6.47 10.14
CA TYR A 148 2.78 7.33 9.49
C TYR A 148 3.52 8.17 10.53
N TYR A 149 4.83 8.31 10.41
CA TYR A 149 5.60 9.21 11.24
C TYR A 149 5.61 10.63 10.64
N ASN A 150 4.95 11.55 11.32
CA ASN A 150 4.95 12.95 10.94
C ASN A 150 6.11 13.67 11.64
N GLU A 151 7.15 14.02 10.88
CA GLU A 151 8.34 14.71 11.41
C GLU A 151 8.05 16.13 11.95
N GLN A 152 6.94 16.76 11.53
CA GLN A 152 6.58 18.11 12.00
C GLN A 152 5.92 18.09 13.36
N THR A 153 5.12 17.07 13.66
CA THR A 153 4.47 16.88 14.96
C THR A 153 5.27 15.96 15.88
N GLU A 154 6.25 15.25 15.34
CA GLU A 154 7.02 14.20 16.02
C GLU A 154 6.13 13.08 16.59
N GLU A 155 5.03 12.79 15.90
CA GLU A 155 4.02 11.81 16.33
C GLU A 155 3.77 10.76 15.24
N LEU A 156 3.25 9.59 15.66
CA LEU A 156 2.70 8.57 14.78
C LEU A 156 1.21 8.82 14.57
N GLU A 157 0.83 9.09 13.32
CA GLU A 157 -0.55 9.33 12.89
C GLU A 157 -1.13 8.05 12.28
N PHE A 158 -2.34 7.67 12.68
CA PHE A 158 -3.04 6.52 12.13
C PHE A 158 -3.46 6.79 10.68
N ILE A 159 -3.14 5.86 9.78
CA ILE A 159 -3.49 5.97 8.35
C ILE A 159 -4.61 5.01 7.98
N SER A 160 -4.43 3.74 8.25
CA SER A 160 -5.36 2.70 7.86
C SER A 160 -5.16 1.44 8.68
N ALA A 161 -6.10 0.51 8.57
CA ALA A 161 -5.93 -0.83 9.12
C ALA A 161 -6.50 -1.87 8.15
N GLY A 162 -5.89 -3.06 8.15
CA GLY A 162 -6.38 -4.23 7.44
C GLY A 162 -6.44 -5.44 8.34
N GLN A 163 -7.38 -6.34 8.09
CA GLN A 163 -7.42 -7.62 8.80
C GLN A 163 -6.42 -8.58 8.14
N ILE A 164 -5.61 -9.24 8.97
CA ILE A 164 -4.62 -10.22 8.54
C ILE A 164 -5.34 -11.50 8.15
N ASP A 165 -5.12 -11.95 6.92
CA ASP A 165 -5.73 -13.16 6.37
C ASP A 165 -5.16 -14.45 6.98
N PRO A 166 -5.73 -15.66 6.70
CA PRO A 166 -5.22 -16.93 7.23
C PRO A 166 -3.77 -17.25 6.83
N ASP A 167 -3.28 -16.72 5.71
CA ASP A 167 -1.91 -16.92 5.23
C ASP A 167 -0.94 -15.89 5.84
N GLY A 168 -1.47 -14.94 6.62
CA GLY A 168 -0.71 -13.89 7.30
C GLY A 168 -0.54 -12.62 6.47
N ASN A 169 -1.19 -12.49 5.31
CA ASN A 169 -1.08 -11.29 4.50
C ASN A 169 -2.09 -10.22 4.93
N VAL A 170 -1.72 -8.97 4.73
CA VAL A 170 -2.60 -7.82 4.90
C VAL A 170 -2.40 -6.82 3.77
N GLU A 171 -3.48 -6.19 3.34
CA GLU A 171 -3.46 -5.08 2.39
C GLU A 171 -3.55 -3.75 3.15
N LEU A 172 -2.56 -2.87 2.94
CA LEU A 172 -2.48 -1.54 3.54
C LEU A 172 -2.37 -0.47 2.46
N VAL A 173 -2.97 0.69 2.72
CA VAL A 173 -3.16 1.75 1.71
C VAL A 173 -2.16 2.88 1.96
N PHE A 174 -1.52 3.36 0.87
CA PHE A 174 -0.52 4.41 0.88
C PHE A 174 -0.82 5.45 -0.21
N THR A 175 -0.54 6.71 0.08
CA THR A 175 -0.63 7.84 -0.87
C THR A 175 0.71 8.53 -1.08
N HIS A 176 1.65 8.33 -0.16
CA HIS A 176 2.99 8.91 -0.19
C HIS A 176 4.01 7.93 0.37
N ALA A 177 5.28 8.21 0.16
CA ALA A 177 6.38 7.46 0.73
C ALA A 177 6.93 8.16 1.99
N SER A 178 7.26 7.36 2.99
CA SER A 178 7.80 7.79 4.28
C SER A 178 8.28 6.60 5.11
N ASP A 179 8.56 6.87 6.39
CA ASP A 179 8.71 5.86 7.43
C ASP A 179 7.37 5.61 8.14
N TYR A 180 7.08 4.34 8.36
CA TYR A 180 5.83 3.85 8.94
C TYR A 180 6.08 2.81 10.02
N THR A 181 5.11 2.67 10.91
CA THR A 181 5.03 1.56 11.87
C THR A 181 3.71 0.83 11.71
N ILE A 182 3.75 -0.49 11.58
CA ILE A 182 2.58 -1.36 11.60
C ILE A 182 2.47 -1.97 13.00
N VAL A 183 1.32 -1.84 13.64
CA VAL A 183 1.03 -2.40 14.97
C VAL A 183 -0.07 -3.44 14.85
N VAL A 184 0.19 -4.65 15.37
CA VAL A 184 -0.81 -5.74 15.37
C VAL A 184 -1.63 -5.69 16.65
N ASP A 185 -2.96 -5.62 16.50
CA ASP A 185 -3.89 -5.60 17.64
C ASP A 185 -5.16 -6.42 17.32
N THR A 186 -5.93 -6.74 18.33
CA THR A 186 -7.26 -7.38 18.21
C THR A 186 -8.31 -6.42 17.67
N LYS A 187 -8.04 -5.12 17.61
CA LYS A 187 -8.93 -4.05 17.17
C LYS A 187 -8.22 -3.07 16.25
N ILE A 188 -9.01 -2.31 15.49
CA ILE A 188 -8.55 -1.11 14.81
C ILE A 188 -8.24 -0.05 15.85
N MET A 189 -7.09 0.63 15.68
CA MET A 189 -6.58 1.66 16.58
C MET A 189 -6.94 3.06 16.04
N SER A 190 -6.82 4.08 16.88
CA SER A 190 -6.93 5.50 16.51
C SER A 190 -5.58 6.21 16.62
N ASP A 191 -5.53 7.50 16.28
CA ASP A 191 -4.31 8.32 16.27
C ASP A 191 -3.49 8.30 17.57
N ASN A 192 -4.13 8.03 18.71
CA ASN A 192 -3.45 7.96 20.00
C ASN A 192 -2.97 6.55 20.38
N GLY A 193 -2.95 5.61 19.44
CA GLY A 193 -2.59 4.22 19.73
C GLY A 193 -3.58 3.51 20.66
N GLN A 194 -4.74 4.10 20.92
CA GLN A 194 -5.81 3.50 21.72
C GLN A 194 -6.75 2.72 20.82
N ALA A 195 -7.15 1.53 21.25
CA ALA A 195 -8.18 0.77 20.56
C ALA A 195 -9.51 1.55 20.63
N ASP A 196 -10.15 1.77 19.48
CA ASP A 196 -11.46 2.42 19.41
C ASP A 196 -12.48 1.65 20.24
N ASN A 197 -12.93 2.24 21.34
CA ASN A 197 -13.98 1.67 22.21
C ASN A 197 -15.40 1.93 21.67
N LYS A 198 -15.56 2.25 20.38
CA LYS A 198 -16.89 2.26 19.77
C LYS A 198 -17.39 0.83 19.72
N ALA A 199 -18.31 0.55 20.65
CA ALA A 199 -18.99 -0.72 20.78
C ALA A 199 -19.54 -1.19 19.43
N ASP A 200 -19.16 -2.42 19.11
CA ASP A 200 -19.91 -3.44 18.40
C ASP A 200 -21.34 -2.99 17.95
N GLU A 201 -21.42 -2.35 16.79
CA GLU A 201 -22.63 -2.40 16.02
C GLU A 201 -22.57 -3.69 15.19
N THR A 202 -23.18 -4.72 15.75
CA THR A 202 -23.45 -6.02 15.17
C THR A 202 -23.77 -5.90 13.67
N ILE A 203 -22.84 -6.37 12.85
CA ILE A 203 -23.12 -6.67 11.45
C ILE A 203 -24.08 -7.86 11.45
N PRO A 204 -25.33 -7.73 10.97
CA PRO A 204 -26.22 -8.88 10.90
C PRO A 204 -25.65 -9.90 9.94
N ALA A 205 -25.54 -11.14 10.41
CA ALA A 205 -25.16 -12.29 9.61
C ALA A 205 -26.01 -12.37 8.34
N SER A 206 -25.42 -12.05 7.20
CA SER A 206 -26.05 -12.20 5.90
C SER A 206 -26.00 -13.68 5.51
N LYS A 207 -27.19 -14.22 5.28
CA LYS A 207 -27.41 -15.55 4.70
C LYS A 207 -26.76 -15.63 3.32
N THR A 208 -26.07 -16.74 3.09
CA THR A 208 -25.63 -17.20 1.76
C THR A 208 -26.76 -17.16 0.76
N ASP A 209 -26.59 -16.38 -0.31
CA ASP A 209 -27.16 -16.70 -1.61
C ASP A 209 -26.21 -16.23 -2.73
N ASP A 210 -26.12 -17.09 -3.73
CA ASP A 210 -25.21 -17.19 -4.85
C ASP A 210 -25.27 -15.98 -5.79
N SER A 211 -24.11 -15.71 -6.41
CA SER A 211 -23.87 -14.92 -7.62
C SER A 211 -23.61 -13.41 -7.50
N THR A 212 -22.45 -13.03 -8.10
CA THR A 212 -21.97 -11.68 -8.46
C THR A 212 -21.43 -10.78 -7.34
N SER A 213 -20.14 -10.92 -7.09
CA SER A 213 -19.33 -10.00 -6.28
C SER A 213 -19.31 -8.60 -6.92
N LYS A 214 -20.06 -7.65 -6.33
CA LYS A 214 -19.82 -6.23 -6.49
C LYS A 214 -19.18 -5.72 -5.21
N TYR A 215 -17.89 -5.38 -5.27
CA TYR A 215 -17.24 -4.66 -4.19
C TYR A 215 -17.84 -3.25 -4.10
N THR A 216 -18.71 -3.05 -3.11
CA THR A 216 -19.13 -1.71 -2.70
C THR A 216 -18.20 -1.21 -1.62
N TRP A 217 -17.33 -0.29 -1.96
CA TRP A 217 -16.54 0.48 -1.00
C TRP A 217 -17.48 1.34 -0.15
N ASN A 218 -17.43 1.19 1.16
CA ASN A 218 -18.15 2.07 2.07
C ASN A 218 -17.52 3.45 2.04
N ASN A 219 -18.29 4.45 1.57
CA ASN A 219 -17.90 5.87 1.44
C ASN A 219 -17.42 6.55 2.73
N THR A 220 -17.40 5.88 3.87
CA THR A 220 -17.05 6.48 5.17
C THR A 220 -15.54 6.70 5.34
N ILE A 221 -14.70 5.89 4.68
CA ILE A 221 -13.23 6.02 4.77
C ILE A 221 -12.71 7.18 3.91
N ILE A 222 -13.40 7.49 2.79
CA ILE A 222 -13.00 8.58 1.86
C ILE A 222 -13.15 9.98 2.49
N ILE A 223 -14.04 10.15 3.49
CA ILE A 223 -14.30 11.46 4.10
C ILE A 223 -13.16 11.91 5.02
N ILE A 224 -12.43 10.98 5.64
CA ILE A 224 -11.33 11.34 6.56
C ILE A 224 -10.09 11.80 5.78
N ILE A 225 -9.78 11.17 4.66
CA ILE A 225 -8.65 11.56 3.78
C ILE A 225 -8.88 12.94 3.14
N GLY A 226 -10.13 13.30 2.81
CA GLY A 226 -10.47 14.59 2.20
C GLY A 226 -10.32 15.80 3.14
N ILE A 227 -10.38 15.59 4.47
CA ILE A 227 -10.32 16.69 5.45
C ILE A 227 -8.87 17.10 5.75
N CYS A 228 -7.92 16.16 5.77
CA CYS A 228 -6.51 16.48 5.97
C CYS A 228 -5.92 17.28 4.81
N ILE A 229 -6.30 17.01 3.56
CA ILE A 229 -5.82 17.74 2.38
C ILE A 229 -6.34 19.20 2.37
N MET A 230 -7.55 19.46 2.88
CA MET A 230 -8.10 20.83 2.91
C MET A 230 -7.42 21.75 3.93
N LEU A 231 -6.82 21.24 4.99
CA LEU A 231 -6.14 22.06 5.99
C LEU A 231 -4.74 22.51 5.56
N ILE A 232 -4.07 21.76 4.70
CA ILE A 232 -2.74 22.14 4.18
C ILE A 232 -2.81 23.29 3.19
N VAL A 233 -3.90 23.42 2.42
CA VAL A 233 -4.08 24.49 1.42
C VAL A 233 -4.41 25.84 2.08
N ILE A 234 -4.96 25.88 3.28
CA ILE A 234 -5.34 27.13 3.98
C ILE A 234 -4.15 27.74 4.74
N GLY A 235 -3.11 26.95 5.11
CA GLY A 235 -1.91 27.42 5.78
C GLY A 235 -0.90 28.16 4.89
N ALA A 236 -1.04 28.14 3.57
CA ALA A 236 -0.12 28.76 2.62
C ALA A 236 -0.53 30.16 2.12
N ILE A 237 -1.59 30.78 2.68
CA ILE A 237 -2.13 32.08 2.25
C ILE A 237 -2.18 33.11 3.39
N PHE A 238 -1.35 32.97 4.42
CA PHE A 238 -1.14 34.05 5.39
C PHE A 238 0.33 34.24 5.70
#